data_d4eabe47a99135f2b98dc2794bb0a022
#
_entry.id   d4eabe47a99135f2b98dc2794bb0a022
#
_cell.length_a   1.000
_cell.length_b   1.000
_cell.length_c   1.000
_cell.angle_alpha   90.00
_cell.angle_beta   90.00
_cell.angle_gamma   90.00
#
_symmetry.space_group_name_H-M   'P 1'
#
loop_
_entity.id
_entity.type
_entity.pdbx_description
1 polymer ?
#
loop_
_entity_poly.entity_id
_entity_poly.type
_entity_poly.pdbx_seq_one_letter_code
_entity_poly.pdbx_strand_id
1 'polypeptide(L)'
;LQRAMRSTPHTRIDAGLGQINLGYHQQRYSTACDLLDPYRNLAIAAEILKEQHTPGEDWLVAVGRYPRPAGGEPAARYRRSVSRHLARVQGARSTTAASAARQETSP
;
A
#
# COMPACT_ATOMS: atom_id res chain seq x y z
N LEU A 1 -18.57 -6.09 4.32
CA LEU A 1 -18.20 -4.71 4.66
C LEU A 1 -19.31 -3.98 5.40
N GLN A 2 -20.52 -3.99 4.89
CA GLN A 2 -21.65 -3.31 5.54
C GLN A 2 -21.95 -3.86 6.94
N ARG A 3 -21.80 -5.17 7.14
CA ARG A 3 -21.94 -5.79 8.46
C ARG A 3 -20.90 -5.27 9.42
N ALA A 4 -19.62 -5.18 8.98
CA ALA A 4 -18.53 -4.63 9.79
C ALA A 4 -18.81 -3.17 10.16
N MET A 5 -19.32 -2.37 9.23
CA MET A 5 -19.64 -0.98 9.47
C MET A 5 -20.72 -0.77 10.52
N ARG A 6 -21.63 -1.74 10.70
CA ARG A 6 -22.68 -1.67 11.73
C ARG A 6 -22.19 -2.06 13.13
N SER A 7 -21.14 -2.88 13.21
CA SER A 7 -20.69 -3.46 14.49
C SER A 7 -19.34 -2.93 14.96
N THR A 8 -18.59 -2.24 14.12
CA THR A 8 -17.22 -1.79 14.40
C THR A 8 -17.06 -0.33 14.05
N PRO A 9 -16.36 0.48 14.86
CA PRO A 9 -16.05 1.88 14.49
C PRO A 9 -15.30 1.94 13.16
N HIS A 10 -15.67 2.90 12.31
CA HIS A 10 -15.09 3.05 10.97
C HIS A 10 -13.56 3.26 11.01
N THR A 11 -13.04 3.89 12.06
CA THR A 11 -11.59 4.09 12.23
C THR A 11 -10.81 2.80 12.48
N ARG A 12 -11.50 1.67 12.68
CA ARG A 12 -10.91 0.33 12.86
C ARG A 12 -11.16 -0.58 11.68
N ILE A 13 -11.75 -0.05 10.59
CA ILE A 13 -12.04 -0.85 9.40
C ILE A 13 -11.15 -0.37 8.26
N ASP A 14 -10.39 -1.30 7.69
CA ASP A 14 -9.61 -1.08 6.48
C ASP A 14 -10.25 -1.87 5.34
N ALA A 15 -10.34 -1.28 4.17
CA ALA A 15 -11.05 -1.87 3.04
C ALA A 15 -10.16 -2.06 1.82
N GLY A 16 -10.34 -3.19 1.16
CA GLY A 16 -9.78 -3.48 -0.16
C GLY A 16 -8.29 -3.71 -0.18
N LEU A 17 -7.71 -3.75 -1.38
CA LEU A 17 -6.31 -4.10 -1.61
C LEU A 17 -5.33 -3.12 -0.94
N GLY A 18 -5.64 -1.83 -0.93
CA GLY A 18 -4.82 -0.81 -0.30
C GLY A 18 -5.07 -0.66 1.19
N GLN A 19 -5.98 -1.42 1.78
CA GLN A 19 -6.33 -1.35 3.20
C GLN A 19 -6.63 0.08 3.63
N ILE A 20 -7.58 0.72 2.92
CA ILE A 20 -7.94 2.11 3.16
C ILE A 20 -8.83 2.20 4.39
N ASN A 21 -8.40 2.98 5.37
CA ASN A 21 -9.15 3.18 6.61
C ASN A 21 -10.42 3.99 6.34
N LEU A 22 -11.56 3.43 6.70
CA LEU A 22 -12.87 4.04 6.42
C LEU A 22 -13.07 5.36 7.16
N GLY A 23 -12.63 5.43 8.41
CA GLY A 23 -12.84 6.62 9.23
C GLY A 23 -11.95 7.79 8.82
N TYR A 24 -10.66 7.52 8.60
CA TYR A 24 -9.68 8.58 8.29
C TYR A 24 -9.80 9.13 6.88
N HIS A 25 -10.38 8.36 5.95
CA HIS A 25 -10.42 8.71 4.53
C HIS A 25 -11.83 8.86 3.98
N GLN A 26 -12.77 9.28 4.82
CA GLN A 26 -14.19 9.44 4.46
C GLN A 26 -14.41 10.34 3.25
N GLN A 27 -13.61 11.39 3.10
CA GLN A 27 -13.77 12.36 2.01
C GLN A 27 -13.33 11.82 0.65
N ARG A 28 -12.67 10.65 0.61
CA ARG A 28 -12.08 10.09 -0.61
C ARG A 28 -13.02 9.14 -1.36
N TYR A 29 -14.15 8.79 -0.77
CA TYR A 29 -15.09 7.87 -1.38
C TYR A 29 -16.54 8.34 -1.18
N SER A 30 -17.44 7.97 -2.10
CA SER A 30 -18.88 8.28 -2.00
C SER A 30 -19.59 7.25 -1.14
N THR A 31 -19.38 5.97 -1.41
CA THR A 31 -19.90 4.87 -0.59
C THR A 31 -18.73 3.95 -0.22
N ALA A 32 -18.79 3.38 0.99
CA ALA A 32 -17.71 2.48 1.45
C ALA A 32 -17.53 1.28 0.53
N CYS A 33 -18.59 0.77 -0.07
CA CYS A 33 -18.51 -0.36 -0.99
C CYS A 33 -17.77 -0.04 -2.29
N ASP A 34 -17.64 1.23 -2.68
CA ASP A 34 -16.81 1.64 -3.81
C ASP A 34 -15.34 1.24 -3.61
N LEU A 35 -14.88 1.16 -2.35
CA LEU A 35 -13.51 0.76 -2.02
C LEU A 35 -13.25 -0.72 -2.28
N LEU A 36 -14.27 -1.51 -2.56
CA LEU A 36 -14.11 -2.91 -2.96
C LEU A 36 -13.81 -3.05 -4.46
N ASP A 37 -13.99 -2.00 -5.26
CA ASP A 37 -13.49 -1.94 -6.62
C ASP A 37 -11.95 -1.81 -6.56
N PRO A 38 -11.19 -2.79 -7.11
CA PRO A 38 -9.73 -2.78 -6.98
C PRO A 38 -9.07 -1.57 -7.64
N TYR A 39 -9.60 -1.08 -8.73
CA TYR A 39 -9.02 0.07 -9.43
C TYR A 39 -9.24 1.36 -8.65
N ARG A 40 -10.43 1.59 -8.13
CA ARG A 40 -10.73 2.75 -7.29
C ARG A 40 -9.94 2.72 -6.00
N ASN A 41 -9.87 1.55 -5.36
CA ASN A 41 -9.13 1.36 -4.13
C ASN A 41 -7.65 1.71 -4.32
N LEU A 42 -7.02 1.16 -5.36
CA LEU A 42 -5.60 1.41 -5.63
C LEU A 42 -5.32 2.85 -6.05
N ALA A 43 -6.23 3.48 -6.76
CA ALA A 43 -6.10 4.90 -7.11
C ALA A 43 -6.08 5.79 -5.87
N ILE A 44 -6.98 5.52 -4.93
CA ILE A 44 -7.03 6.23 -3.65
C ILE A 44 -5.80 5.93 -2.80
N ALA A 45 -5.37 4.68 -2.76
CA ALA A 45 -4.14 4.29 -2.05
C ALA A 45 -2.92 5.03 -2.58
N ALA A 46 -2.80 5.18 -3.90
CA ALA A 46 -1.72 5.93 -4.52
C ALA A 46 -1.76 7.41 -4.14
N GLU A 47 -2.95 8.03 -4.09
CA GLU A 47 -3.11 9.40 -3.62
C GLU A 47 -2.64 9.58 -2.19
N ILE A 48 -3.06 8.68 -1.30
CA ILE A 48 -2.69 8.73 0.12
C ILE A 48 -1.17 8.63 0.26
N LEU A 49 -0.55 7.67 -0.42
CA LEU A 49 0.89 7.49 -0.38
C LEU A 49 1.63 8.73 -0.86
N LYS A 50 1.17 9.31 -1.95
CA LYS A 50 1.76 10.52 -2.53
C LYS A 50 1.68 11.70 -1.57
N GLU A 51 0.57 11.86 -0.85
CA GLU A 51 0.40 12.90 0.16
C GLU A 51 1.33 12.71 1.36
N GLN A 52 1.68 11.46 1.70
CA GLN A 52 2.60 11.16 2.80
C GLN A 52 4.07 11.35 2.44
N HIS A 53 4.37 11.55 1.16
CA HIS A 53 5.74 11.71 0.68
C HIS A 53 6.18 13.17 0.74
N THR A 54 7.30 13.44 1.41
CA THR A 54 7.96 14.75 1.41
C THR A 54 8.99 14.78 0.29
N PRO A 55 9.09 15.87 -0.51
CA PRO A 55 10.11 15.96 -1.55
C PRO A 55 11.51 15.72 -1.00
N GLY A 56 12.28 14.88 -1.67
CA GLY A 56 13.64 14.52 -1.29
C GLY A 56 13.79 13.38 -0.30
N GLU A 57 12.69 12.92 0.31
CA GLU A 57 12.79 11.77 1.22
C GLU A 57 12.62 10.44 0.48
N ASP A 58 13.14 9.37 1.10
CA ASP A 58 12.93 8.01 0.60
C ASP A 58 11.44 7.66 0.65
N TRP A 59 10.90 7.08 -0.42
CA TRP A 59 9.52 6.61 -0.50
C TRP A 59 9.16 5.60 0.59
N LEU A 60 10.12 4.83 1.10
CA LEU A 60 9.87 3.89 2.21
C LEU A 60 9.45 4.60 3.50
N VAL A 61 9.87 5.84 3.70
CA VAL A 61 9.43 6.65 4.83
C VAL A 61 7.94 6.99 4.67
N ALA A 62 7.54 7.39 3.45
CA ALA A 62 6.13 7.64 3.14
C ALA A 62 5.28 6.38 3.31
N VAL A 63 5.80 5.22 2.89
CA VAL A 63 5.14 3.93 3.07
C VAL A 63 4.88 3.65 4.56
N GLY A 64 5.83 3.97 5.43
CA GLY A 64 5.63 3.82 6.88
C GLY A 64 4.50 4.69 7.41
N ARG A 65 4.31 5.87 6.85
CA ARG A 65 3.23 6.80 7.24
C ARG A 65 1.87 6.41 6.68
N TYR A 66 1.82 5.57 5.68
CA TYR A 66 0.58 5.19 5.01
C TYR A 66 -0.48 4.64 5.97
N PRO A 67 -0.17 3.63 6.82
CA PRO A 67 -1.14 3.13 7.78
C PRO A 67 -1.26 4.04 9.00
N ARG A 68 -0.25 4.86 9.28
CA ARG A 68 -0.19 5.64 10.51
C ARG A 68 0.59 6.93 10.30
N PRO A 69 -0.09 8.02 9.88
CA PRO A 69 0.57 9.29 9.57
C PRO A 69 1.40 9.87 10.73
N ALA A 70 1.02 9.59 11.98
CA ALA A 70 1.76 10.04 13.16
C ALA A 70 3.15 9.41 13.28
N GLY A 71 3.42 8.32 12.54
CA GLY A 71 4.71 7.63 12.58
C GLY A 71 4.86 6.74 13.81
N GLY A 72 6.07 6.73 14.41
CA GLY A 72 6.38 5.91 15.57
C GLY A 72 6.77 4.49 15.23
N GLU A 73 6.84 3.60 16.24
CA GLU A 73 7.30 2.22 16.06
C GLU A 73 6.39 1.39 15.14
N PRO A 74 5.05 1.51 15.19
CA PRO A 74 4.19 0.79 14.25
C PRO A 74 4.49 1.15 12.80
N ALA A 75 4.72 2.42 12.49
CA ALA A 75 5.09 2.88 11.15
C ALA A 75 6.45 2.33 10.72
N ALA A 76 7.42 2.32 11.62
CA ALA A 76 8.75 1.77 11.36
C ALA A 76 8.70 0.26 11.08
N ARG A 77 7.89 -0.50 11.82
CA ARG A 77 7.70 -1.94 11.57
C ARG A 77 7.07 -2.20 10.21
N TYR A 78 6.07 -1.44 9.84
CA TYR A 78 5.41 -1.55 8.55
C TYR A 78 6.40 -1.26 7.42
N ARG A 79 7.17 -0.19 7.54
CA ARG A 79 8.22 0.19 6.58
C ARG A 79 9.23 -0.94 6.39
N ARG A 80 9.71 -1.55 7.49
CA ARG A 80 10.66 -2.66 7.42
C ARG A 80 10.05 -3.88 6.73
N SER A 81 8.79 -4.18 7.00
CA SER A 81 8.07 -5.28 6.35
C SER A 81 7.94 -5.06 4.85
N VAL A 82 7.52 -3.87 4.43
CA VAL A 82 7.41 -3.51 3.02
C VAL A 82 8.77 -3.56 2.33
N SER A 83 9.81 -3.05 2.98
CA SER A 83 11.18 -3.08 2.46
C SER A 83 11.65 -4.52 2.18
N ARG A 84 11.38 -5.46 3.10
CA ARG A 84 11.72 -6.88 2.91
C ARG A 84 10.95 -7.49 1.74
N HIS A 85 9.66 -7.22 1.63
CA HIS A 85 8.83 -7.74 0.54
C HIS A 85 9.26 -7.14 -0.80
N LEU A 86 9.57 -5.86 -0.84
CA LEU A 86 10.04 -5.19 -2.05
C LEU A 86 11.37 -5.77 -2.51
N ALA A 87 12.33 -5.99 -1.60
CA ALA A 87 13.60 -6.61 -1.92
C ALA A 87 13.42 -8.02 -2.51
N ARG A 88 12.47 -8.78 -1.97
CA ARG A 88 12.15 -10.13 -2.48
C ARG A 88 11.60 -10.06 -3.91
N VAL A 89 10.68 -9.14 -4.18
CA VAL A 89 10.09 -8.96 -5.51
C VAL A 89 11.15 -8.49 -6.51
N GLN A 90 12.00 -7.53 -6.13
CA GLN A 90 13.09 -7.03 -6.97
C GLN A 90 14.11 -8.12 -7.26
N GLY A 91 14.45 -8.93 -6.26
CA GLY A 91 15.34 -10.08 -6.44
C GLY A 91 14.76 -11.10 -7.43
N ALA A 92 13.49 -11.43 -7.32
CA ALA A 92 12.81 -12.35 -8.24
C ALA A 92 12.80 -11.79 -9.67
N ARG A 93 12.54 -10.50 -9.84
CA ARG A 93 12.55 -9.83 -11.14
C ARG A 93 13.95 -9.84 -11.76
N SER A 94 14.98 -9.56 -10.98
CA SER A 94 16.38 -9.59 -11.43
C SER A 94 16.79 -10.99 -11.87
N THR A 95 16.41 -12.04 -11.13
CA THR A 95 16.67 -13.43 -11.48
C THR A 95 15.97 -13.81 -12.79
N THR A 96 14.71 -13.41 -12.97
CA THR A 96 13.95 -13.66 -14.19
C THR A 96 14.59 -12.96 -15.39
N ALA A 97 14.98 -11.71 -15.25
CA ALA A 97 15.64 -10.94 -16.30
C ALA A 97 16.99 -11.57 -16.71
N ALA A 98 17.79 -12.01 -15.73
CA ALA A 98 19.06 -12.68 -15.97
C ALA A 98 18.86 -14.01 -16.73
N SER A 99 17.85 -14.79 -16.34
CA SER A 99 17.50 -16.04 -17.04
C SER A 99 17.07 -15.80 -18.48
N ALA A 100 16.25 -14.79 -18.73
CA ALA A 100 15.81 -14.42 -20.08
C ALA A 100 17.00 -13.98 -20.95
N ALA A 101 17.90 -13.17 -20.43
CA ALA A 101 19.09 -12.72 -21.13
C ALA A 101 20.01 -13.92 -21.50
N ARG A 102 20.18 -14.89 -20.64
CA ARG A 102 20.96 -16.09 -20.92
C ARG A 102 20.33 -16.95 -22.03
N GLN A 103 19.01 -17.06 -22.05
CA GLN A 103 18.29 -17.80 -23.11
C GLN A 103 18.44 -17.11 -24.46
N GLU A 104 18.41 -15.80 -24.51
CA GLU A 104 18.59 -15.01 -25.74
C GLU A 104 19.99 -15.13 -26.32
N THR A 105 21.01 -15.34 -25.49
CA THR A 105 22.41 -15.47 -25.91
C THR A 105 22.82 -16.89 -26.23
N SER A 106 21.97 -17.90 -26.01
CA SER A 106 22.24 -19.28 -26.38
C SER A 106 22.06 -19.47 -27.88
N PRO A 107 23.00 -20.13 -28.57
CA PRO A 107 22.86 -20.41 -29.99
C PRO A 107 21.76 -21.43 -30.26
#